data_b6475f06534b2f60a7b1e5cfc8b43096
#
_entry.id   b6475f06534b2f60a7b1e5cfc8b43096
#
_cell.length_a   1.000
_cell.length_b   1.000
_cell.length_c   1.000
_cell.angle_alpha   90.00
_cell.angle_beta   90.00
_cell.angle_gamma   90.00
#
_symmetry.space_group_name_H-M   'P 1'
#
loop_
_entity.id
_entity.type
_entity.pdbx_description
1 polymer ?
#
loop_
_entity_poly.entity_id
_entity_poly.type
_entity_poly.pdbx_seq_one_letter_code
_entity_poly.pdbx_strand_id
1 'polypeptide(L)'
;MTKIESRDENSVMNGLGEVAKDLIEAAARAYRRGIQTGSGGNLSARIPGKDLMVVKPSGISFIDCNEKNLVVTDFDGKVVAGSGKPSREALLHGVLYRNVPSIGGVVHSHSPWATSWSFSKQDLPLVTHHARMKFGVPVITLDIDAPVVPLEEMPKIISLFEKYPTLPAFLLVAHGIVAVGKNVLDAENVAEMVEETAQIAWLREIGKKVFAP
;
A
#
# COMPACT_ATOMS: atom_id res chain seq x y z
N MET A 1 19.73 -20.29 18.10
CA MET A 1 18.70 -20.76 17.15
C MET A 1 18.82 -22.27 17.01
N THR A 2 17.78 -22.98 17.40
CA THR A 2 17.76 -24.45 17.37
C THR A 2 17.48 -24.93 15.94
N LYS A 3 17.94 -26.14 15.58
CA LYS A 3 17.73 -26.77 14.25
C LYS A 3 16.24 -26.88 13.82
N ILE A 4 15.32 -26.74 14.75
CA ILE A 4 13.86 -26.81 14.51
C ILE A 4 13.37 -25.47 13.95
N GLU A 5 13.81 -24.32 14.51
CA GLU A 5 13.44 -22.96 14.03
C GLU A 5 13.90 -22.73 12.59
N SER A 6 15.13 -23.20 12.23
CA SER A 6 15.65 -23.05 10.86
C SER A 6 14.92 -23.90 9.80
N ARG A 7 14.28 -25.02 10.18
CA ARG A 7 13.46 -25.82 9.27
C ARG A 7 12.11 -25.19 8.99
N ASP A 8 11.50 -24.55 9.99
CA ASP A 8 10.22 -23.86 9.84
C ASP A 8 10.36 -22.58 8.99
N GLU A 9 11.43 -21.80 9.21
CA GLU A 9 11.73 -20.63 8.38
C GLU A 9 11.93 -20.98 6.90
N ASN A 10 12.74 -21.98 6.60
CA ASN A 10 12.96 -22.44 5.22
C ASN A 10 11.68 -22.98 4.57
N SER A 11 10.83 -23.65 5.34
CA SER A 11 9.54 -24.14 4.87
C SER A 11 8.60 -22.98 4.52
N VAL A 12 8.58 -21.91 5.34
CA VAL A 12 7.78 -20.71 5.07
C VAL A 12 8.28 -20.00 3.83
N MET A 13 9.59 -19.77 3.70
CA MET A 13 10.17 -19.08 2.53
C MET A 13 9.97 -19.85 1.23
N ASN A 14 10.15 -21.18 1.24
CA ASN A 14 9.90 -22.05 0.08
C ASN A 14 8.41 -22.11 -0.30
N GLY A 15 7.50 -21.87 0.64
CA GLY A 15 6.05 -21.86 0.42
C GLY A 15 5.49 -20.53 -0.09
N LEU A 16 6.31 -19.47 -0.24
CA LEU A 16 5.83 -18.17 -0.71
C LEU A 16 5.38 -18.20 -2.18
N GLY A 17 6.05 -19.00 -3.03
CA GLY A 17 5.65 -19.28 -4.40
C GLY A 17 5.22 -18.04 -5.19
N GLU A 18 3.96 -18.04 -5.65
CA GLU A 18 3.40 -16.96 -6.45
C GLU A 18 3.22 -15.66 -5.67
N VAL A 19 2.95 -15.72 -4.35
CA VAL A 19 2.78 -14.51 -3.53
C VAL A 19 4.04 -13.63 -3.55
N ALA A 20 5.23 -14.24 -3.50
CA ALA A 20 6.49 -13.52 -3.59
C ALA A 20 6.72 -12.96 -5.00
N LYS A 21 6.38 -13.73 -6.05
CA LYS A 21 6.49 -13.26 -7.45
C LYS A 21 5.56 -12.08 -7.73
N ASP A 22 4.31 -12.17 -7.27
CA ASP A 22 3.34 -11.10 -7.43
C ASP A 22 3.79 -9.83 -6.71
N LEU A 23 4.36 -9.95 -5.51
CA LEU A 23 4.88 -8.81 -4.76
C LEU A 23 6.08 -8.16 -5.49
N ILE A 24 7.01 -8.96 -6.01
CA ILE A 24 8.16 -8.46 -6.77
C ILE A 24 7.70 -7.76 -8.05
N GLU A 25 6.74 -8.34 -8.76
CA GLU A 25 6.17 -7.74 -9.97
C GLU A 25 5.43 -6.44 -9.66
N ALA A 26 4.59 -6.40 -8.62
CA ALA A 26 3.91 -5.18 -8.19
C ALA A 26 4.92 -4.07 -7.83
N ALA A 27 5.98 -4.41 -7.09
CA ALA A 27 7.05 -3.48 -6.75
C ALA A 27 7.74 -2.92 -8.01
N ALA A 28 8.06 -3.79 -8.96
CA ALA A 28 8.71 -3.39 -10.21
C ALA A 28 7.80 -2.49 -11.08
N ARG A 29 6.47 -2.76 -11.14
CA ARG A 29 5.49 -1.91 -11.83
C ARG A 29 5.41 -0.54 -11.20
N ALA A 30 5.19 -0.45 -9.90
CA ALA A 30 5.11 0.79 -9.16
C ALA A 30 6.35 1.67 -9.36
N TYR A 31 7.55 1.08 -9.35
CA TYR A 31 8.79 1.80 -9.62
C TYR A 31 8.88 2.31 -11.06
N ARG A 32 8.61 1.44 -12.06
CA ARG A 32 8.64 1.81 -13.49
C ARG A 32 7.61 2.87 -13.83
N ARG A 33 6.45 2.84 -13.19
CA ARG A 33 5.39 3.83 -13.36
C ARG A 33 5.71 5.17 -12.70
N GLY A 34 6.70 5.20 -11.80
CA GLY A 34 7.12 6.41 -11.08
C GLY A 34 6.21 6.80 -9.93
N ILE A 35 5.35 5.90 -9.45
CA ILE A 35 4.53 6.15 -8.27
C ILE A 35 5.30 5.97 -6.96
N GLN A 36 6.46 5.33 -7.01
CA GLN A 36 7.40 5.24 -5.90
C GLN A 36 8.83 5.35 -6.39
N THR A 37 9.64 6.17 -5.71
CA THR A 37 11.05 6.38 -6.01
C THR A 37 11.93 6.12 -4.79
N GLY A 38 13.21 5.89 -5.02
CA GLY A 38 14.18 5.61 -3.96
C GLY A 38 13.81 4.35 -3.16
N SER A 39 14.10 4.37 -1.88
CA SER A 39 13.81 3.26 -0.95
C SER A 39 12.54 3.48 -0.10
N GLY A 40 11.81 4.57 -0.38
CA GLY A 40 10.55 4.89 0.31
C GLY A 40 9.43 3.93 -0.01
N GLY A 41 8.26 4.17 0.58
CA GLY A 41 7.09 3.35 0.41
C GLY A 41 7.28 1.90 0.87
N ASN A 42 6.22 1.15 0.85
CA ASN A 42 6.24 -0.27 1.19
C ASN A 42 5.05 -0.98 0.57
N LEU A 43 5.15 -2.28 0.41
CA LEU A 43 4.07 -3.13 -0.05
C LEU A 43 4.17 -4.49 0.62
N SER A 44 3.03 -5.13 0.73
CA SER A 44 2.91 -6.47 1.30
C SER A 44 1.83 -7.29 0.61
N ALA A 45 1.93 -8.59 0.75
CA ALA A 45 0.91 -9.54 0.33
C ALA A 45 0.60 -10.51 1.48
N ARG A 46 -0.69 -10.73 1.74
CA ARG A 46 -1.16 -11.74 2.69
C ARG A 46 -0.80 -13.13 2.18
N ILE A 47 -0.31 -13.98 3.05
CA ILE A 47 -0.09 -15.40 2.73
C ILE A 47 -1.43 -16.15 2.92
N PRO A 48 -1.98 -16.79 1.88
CA PRO A 48 -3.26 -17.45 1.96
C PRO A 48 -3.34 -18.48 3.09
N GLY A 49 -4.43 -18.44 3.86
CA GLY A 49 -4.69 -19.38 4.97
C GLY A 49 -3.79 -19.20 6.20
N LYS A 50 -3.01 -18.11 6.27
CA LYS A 50 -2.14 -17.82 7.42
C LYS A 50 -2.31 -16.38 7.89
N ASP A 51 -2.08 -16.13 9.17
CA ASP A 51 -1.98 -14.78 9.74
C ASP A 51 -0.56 -14.23 9.56
N LEU A 52 -0.05 -14.36 8.33
CA LEU A 52 1.27 -13.94 7.90
C LEU A 52 1.17 -13.10 6.63
N MET A 53 2.15 -12.23 6.43
CA MET A 53 2.32 -11.46 5.21
C MET A 53 3.78 -11.45 4.77
N VAL A 54 4.02 -11.43 3.47
CA VAL A 54 5.32 -11.12 2.89
C VAL A 54 5.41 -9.62 2.65
N VAL A 55 6.53 -9.01 3.01
CA VAL A 55 6.73 -7.54 3.03
C VAL A 55 8.04 -7.19 2.35
N LYS A 56 8.05 -6.07 1.64
CA LYS A 56 9.28 -5.43 1.19
C LYS A 56 10.15 -5.01 2.38
N PRO A 57 11.44 -5.34 2.38
CA PRO A 57 12.32 -4.93 3.47
C PRO A 57 12.54 -3.40 3.48
N SER A 58 12.82 -2.88 4.67
CA SER A 58 13.17 -1.47 4.86
C SER A 58 14.49 -1.13 4.17
N GLY A 59 14.58 0.06 3.57
CA GLY A 59 15.79 0.55 2.93
C GLY A 59 16.09 -0.04 1.54
N ILE A 60 15.26 -0.95 1.04
CA ILE A 60 15.37 -1.52 -0.32
C ILE A 60 14.42 -0.76 -1.26
N SER A 61 14.90 -0.40 -2.45
CA SER A 61 14.03 0.16 -3.50
C SER A 61 13.05 -0.90 -4.01
N PHE A 62 11.90 -0.47 -4.49
CA PHE A 62 10.90 -1.36 -5.10
C PHE A 62 11.50 -2.17 -6.26
N ILE A 63 12.34 -1.56 -7.08
CA ILE A 63 12.97 -2.24 -8.23
C ILE A 63 14.00 -3.31 -7.82
N ASP A 64 14.52 -3.23 -6.60
CA ASP A 64 15.53 -4.15 -6.09
C ASP A 64 14.91 -5.31 -5.28
N CYS A 65 13.57 -5.37 -5.18
CA CYS A 65 12.88 -6.48 -4.54
C CYS A 65 13.16 -7.79 -5.28
N ASN A 66 13.52 -8.82 -4.54
CA ASN A 66 13.76 -10.17 -5.06
C ASN A 66 13.50 -11.21 -3.94
N GLU A 67 13.36 -12.47 -4.32
CA GLU A 67 13.02 -13.55 -3.39
C GLU A 67 13.97 -13.67 -2.17
N LYS A 68 15.25 -13.26 -2.33
CA LYS A 68 16.27 -13.41 -1.28
C LYS A 68 16.18 -12.31 -0.22
N ASN A 69 15.57 -11.16 -0.54
CA ASN A 69 15.50 -10.03 0.37
C ASN A 69 14.13 -9.81 0.99
N LEU A 70 13.08 -10.49 0.53
CA LEU A 70 11.75 -10.38 1.12
C LEU A 70 11.75 -10.86 2.59
N VAL A 71 10.84 -10.30 3.38
CA VAL A 71 10.67 -10.62 4.80
C VAL A 71 9.26 -11.13 5.03
N VAL A 72 9.09 -12.19 5.80
CA VAL A 72 7.79 -12.65 6.27
C VAL A 72 7.59 -12.19 7.69
N THR A 73 6.44 -11.56 7.95
CA THR A 73 6.04 -11.14 9.30
C THR A 73 4.66 -11.71 9.64
N ASP A 74 4.36 -11.77 10.93
CA ASP A 74 2.97 -11.82 11.38
C ASP A 74 2.29 -10.43 11.20
N PHE A 75 1.00 -10.34 11.56
CA PHE A 75 0.26 -9.08 11.44
C PHE A 75 0.60 -8.04 12.52
N ASP A 76 1.45 -8.38 13.47
CA ASP A 76 2.02 -7.45 14.45
C ASP A 76 3.40 -6.92 13.99
N GLY A 77 3.83 -7.31 12.79
CA GLY A 77 5.10 -6.88 12.20
C GLY A 77 6.33 -7.63 12.74
N LYS A 78 6.14 -8.69 13.54
CA LYS A 78 7.22 -9.52 14.03
C LYS A 78 7.73 -10.43 12.92
N VAL A 79 9.04 -10.43 12.70
CA VAL A 79 9.68 -11.27 11.68
C VAL A 79 9.53 -12.76 12.04
N VAL A 80 9.04 -13.52 11.08
CA VAL A 80 8.89 -14.98 11.13
C VAL A 80 9.94 -15.67 10.26
N ALA A 81 10.25 -15.07 9.09
CA ALA A 81 11.28 -15.60 8.19
C ALA A 81 11.91 -14.47 7.36
N GLY A 82 13.13 -14.72 6.85
CA GLY A 82 13.92 -13.73 6.13
C GLY A 82 14.87 -12.96 7.05
N SER A 83 15.90 -12.32 6.48
CA SER A 83 16.99 -11.67 7.22
C SER A 83 16.89 -10.15 7.28
N GLY A 84 15.96 -9.55 6.53
CA GLY A 84 15.79 -8.09 6.46
C GLY A 84 14.99 -7.53 7.63
N LYS A 85 15.09 -6.20 7.83
CA LYS A 85 14.11 -5.49 8.68
C LYS A 85 12.85 -5.24 7.87
N PRO A 86 11.64 -5.52 8.38
CA PRO A 86 10.41 -5.14 7.73
C PRO A 86 10.27 -3.60 7.69
N SER A 87 9.39 -3.09 6.83
CA SER A 87 9.00 -1.69 6.89
C SER A 87 8.47 -1.33 8.29
N ARG A 88 8.71 -0.09 8.71
CA ARG A 88 8.11 0.44 9.96
C ARG A 88 6.58 0.46 9.92
N GLU A 89 6.00 0.49 8.73
CA GLU A 89 4.55 0.48 8.51
C GLU A 89 3.97 -0.92 8.28
N ALA A 90 4.75 -1.97 8.48
CA ALA A 90 4.24 -3.35 8.45
C ALA A 90 3.06 -3.55 9.42
N LEU A 91 3.04 -2.82 10.54
CA LEU A 91 1.94 -2.85 11.48
C LEU A 91 0.62 -2.31 10.88
N LEU A 92 0.66 -1.21 10.11
CA LEU A 92 -0.52 -0.71 9.38
C LEU A 92 -1.09 -1.78 8.46
N HIS A 93 -0.21 -2.45 7.69
CA HIS A 93 -0.63 -3.54 6.79
C HIS A 93 -1.25 -4.70 7.57
N GLY A 94 -0.63 -5.12 8.65
CA GLY A 94 -1.15 -6.19 9.51
C GLY A 94 -2.51 -5.86 10.13
N VAL A 95 -2.72 -4.62 10.56
CA VAL A 95 -4.01 -4.13 11.08
C VAL A 95 -5.08 -4.18 9.98
N LEU A 96 -4.75 -3.75 8.76
CA LEU A 96 -5.68 -3.86 7.61
C LEU A 96 -6.04 -5.33 7.33
N TYR A 97 -5.06 -6.22 7.26
CA TYR A 97 -5.31 -7.64 7.04
C TYR A 97 -6.15 -8.30 8.13
N ARG A 98 -5.95 -7.93 9.39
CA ARG A 98 -6.69 -8.49 10.53
C ARG A 98 -8.14 -8.07 10.53
N ASN A 99 -8.42 -6.81 10.21
CA ASN A 99 -9.75 -6.21 10.35
C ASN A 99 -10.56 -6.24 9.05
N VAL A 100 -9.92 -6.39 7.89
CA VAL A 100 -10.58 -6.41 6.57
C VAL A 100 -10.16 -7.68 5.81
N PRO A 101 -10.85 -8.82 6.02
CA PRO A 101 -10.46 -10.12 5.46
C PRO A 101 -10.40 -10.17 3.93
N SER A 102 -11.10 -9.29 3.23
CA SER A 102 -11.10 -9.19 1.77
C SER A 102 -9.79 -8.62 1.20
N ILE A 103 -8.97 -7.97 2.02
CA ILE A 103 -7.68 -7.42 1.61
C ILE A 103 -6.65 -8.55 1.57
N GLY A 104 -6.04 -8.76 0.39
CA GLY A 104 -4.93 -9.68 0.18
C GLY A 104 -3.63 -9.00 -0.20
N GLY A 105 -3.66 -7.69 -0.53
CA GLY A 105 -2.49 -6.88 -0.83
C GLY A 105 -2.64 -5.44 -0.37
N VAL A 106 -1.53 -4.82 0.03
CA VAL A 106 -1.44 -3.39 0.40
C VAL A 106 -0.22 -2.79 -0.28
N VAL A 107 -0.41 -1.61 -0.89
CA VAL A 107 0.67 -0.79 -1.47
C VAL A 107 0.58 0.61 -0.85
N HIS A 108 1.65 1.00 -0.15
CA HIS A 108 1.84 2.36 0.31
C HIS A 108 2.94 3.02 -0.50
N SER A 109 2.64 4.19 -1.10
CA SER A 109 3.56 4.91 -1.96
C SER A 109 3.50 6.42 -1.73
N HIS A 110 4.64 7.09 -1.88
CA HIS A 110 4.78 8.54 -1.78
C HIS A 110 4.63 9.20 -3.16
N SER A 111 3.54 8.87 -3.84
CA SER A 111 3.25 9.28 -5.22
C SER A 111 3.09 10.80 -5.33
N PRO A 112 3.76 11.48 -6.27
CA PRO A 112 3.86 12.94 -6.30
C PRO A 112 2.53 13.68 -6.37
N TRP A 113 1.62 13.27 -7.27
CA TRP A 113 0.36 13.97 -7.47
C TRP A 113 -0.63 13.75 -6.35
N ALA A 114 -0.74 12.50 -5.87
CA ALA A 114 -1.63 12.15 -4.77
C ALA A 114 -1.14 12.76 -3.45
N THR A 115 0.17 12.72 -3.19
CA THR A 115 0.75 13.40 -2.02
C THR A 115 0.51 14.91 -2.11
N SER A 116 0.72 15.51 -3.28
CA SER A 116 0.43 16.94 -3.49
C SER A 116 -1.05 17.27 -3.24
N TRP A 117 -1.98 16.41 -3.69
CA TRP A 117 -3.41 16.61 -3.41
C TRP A 117 -3.70 16.56 -1.92
N SER A 118 -3.09 15.65 -1.18
CA SER A 118 -3.36 15.43 0.24
C SER A 118 -3.14 16.67 1.12
N PHE A 119 -2.26 17.61 0.71
CA PHE A 119 -2.07 18.89 1.40
C PHE A 119 -3.33 19.76 1.43
N SER A 120 -4.26 19.57 0.50
CA SER A 120 -5.55 20.25 0.52
C SER A 120 -6.47 19.79 1.65
N LYS A 121 -6.17 18.62 2.26
CA LYS A 121 -7.01 17.90 3.23
C LYS A 121 -8.42 17.56 2.71
N GLN A 122 -8.64 17.68 1.40
CA GLN A 122 -9.88 17.34 0.75
C GLN A 122 -9.80 15.92 0.16
N ASP A 123 -10.92 15.21 0.16
CA ASP A 123 -11.02 13.94 -0.53
C ASP A 123 -10.71 14.11 -2.03
N LEU A 124 -9.99 13.17 -2.62
CA LEU A 124 -9.67 13.20 -4.03
C LEU A 124 -10.91 12.86 -4.86
N PRO A 125 -11.42 13.81 -5.67
CA PRO A 125 -12.63 13.59 -6.44
C PRO A 125 -12.40 12.69 -7.65
N LEU A 126 -13.37 11.83 -7.96
CA LEU A 126 -13.34 10.98 -9.14
C LEU A 126 -13.73 11.77 -10.39
N VAL A 127 -12.78 12.53 -10.94
CA VAL A 127 -13.03 13.50 -12.03
C VAL A 127 -13.27 12.84 -13.40
N THR A 128 -12.80 11.60 -13.61
CA THR A 128 -12.97 10.87 -14.87
C THR A 128 -14.07 9.82 -14.78
N HIS A 129 -14.65 9.44 -15.93
CA HIS A 129 -15.58 8.31 -16.00
C HIS A 129 -14.92 7.01 -15.54
N HIS A 130 -13.66 6.80 -15.94
CA HIS A 130 -12.90 5.62 -15.58
C HIS A 130 -12.74 5.48 -14.07
N ALA A 131 -12.29 6.54 -13.38
CA ALA A 131 -12.15 6.54 -11.92
C ALA A 131 -13.49 6.28 -11.22
N ARG A 132 -14.59 6.91 -11.67
CA ARG A 132 -15.93 6.67 -11.11
C ARG A 132 -16.38 5.21 -11.24
N MET A 133 -16.14 4.60 -12.41
CA MET A 133 -16.51 3.19 -12.64
C MET A 133 -15.71 2.21 -11.80
N LYS A 134 -14.46 2.54 -11.51
CA LYS A 134 -13.53 1.63 -10.78
C LYS A 134 -13.59 1.77 -9.27
N PHE A 135 -13.70 2.99 -8.77
CA PHE A 135 -13.63 3.25 -7.32
C PHE A 135 -14.99 3.34 -6.64
N GLY A 136 -15.99 3.92 -7.32
CA GLY A 136 -17.35 4.06 -6.78
C GLY A 136 -17.51 5.13 -5.70
N VAL A 137 -16.44 5.40 -4.92
CA VAL A 137 -16.38 6.43 -3.87
C VAL A 137 -15.14 7.28 -4.03
N PRO A 138 -15.15 8.58 -3.63
CA PRO A 138 -13.93 9.39 -3.61
C PRO A 138 -12.83 8.73 -2.78
N VAL A 139 -11.56 9.01 -3.12
CA VAL A 139 -10.43 8.56 -2.32
C VAL A 139 -10.33 9.48 -1.10
N ILE A 140 -10.62 8.93 0.08
CA ILE A 140 -10.72 9.69 1.33
C ILE A 140 -9.34 10.17 1.75
N THR A 141 -9.21 11.43 2.17
CA THR A 141 -7.99 11.98 2.73
C THR A 141 -8.08 12.02 4.25
N LEU A 142 -7.22 11.27 4.91
CA LEU A 142 -7.08 11.27 6.37
C LEU A 142 -6.07 12.32 6.81
N ASP A 143 -6.48 13.21 7.70
CA ASP A 143 -5.59 14.18 8.35
C ASP A 143 -4.73 13.48 9.41
N ILE A 144 -3.78 12.67 8.94
CA ILE A 144 -2.76 11.99 9.72
C ILE A 144 -1.42 12.48 9.16
N ASP A 145 -0.86 13.49 9.81
CA ASP A 145 0.43 14.08 9.43
C ASP A 145 1.54 13.44 10.28
N ALA A 146 1.99 12.27 9.85
CA ALA A 146 3.02 11.52 10.56
C ALA A 146 3.87 10.71 9.56
N PRO A 147 5.19 10.54 9.83
CA PRO A 147 6.09 9.76 8.95
C PRO A 147 5.86 8.24 9.05
N VAL A 148 5.10 7.81 10.03
CA VAL A 148 4.61 6.42 10.25
C VAL A 148 3.26 6.57 10.91
N VAL A 149 2.25 5.83 10.45
CA VAL A 149 0.91 5.90 11.04
C VAL A 149 0.93 5.46 12.51
N PRO A 150 0.58 6.35 13.46
CA PRO A 150 0.56 6.01 14.88
C PRO A 150 -0.52 4.98 15.21
N LEU A 151 -0.31 4.19 16.28
CA LEU A 151 -1.27 3.16 16.70
C LEU A 151 -2.64 3.74 17.05
N GLU A 152 -2.66 4.92 17.67
CA GLU A 152 -3.87 5.65 18.06
C GLU A 152 -4.73 6.08 16.86
N GLU A 153 -4.17 6.14 15.65
CA GLU A 153 -4.88 6.49 14.42
C GLU A 153 -5.48 5.27 13.70
N MET A 154 -5.07 4.06 14.05
CA MET A 154 -5.56 2.83 13.42
C MET A 154 -7.09 2.67 13.49
N PRO A 155 -7.79 3.02 14.60
CA PRO A 155 -9.25 2.95 14.65
C PRO A 155 -9.93 3.83 13.61
N LYS A 156 -9.37 5.01 13.27
CA LYS A 156 -9.91 5.87 12.20
C LYS A 156 -9.82 5.18 10.83
N ILE A 157 -8.68 4.52 10.57
CA ILE A 157 -8.47 3.78 9.32
C ILE A 157 -9.46 2.63 9.20
N ILE A 158 -9.65 1.85 10.28
CA ILE A 158 -10.59 0.73 10.27
C ILE A 158 -12.02 1.20 10.06
N SER A 159 -12.43 2.30 10.71
CA SER A 159 -13.77 2.87 10.55
C SER A 159 -14.07 3.31 9.11
N LEU A 160 -13.07 3.64 8.29
CA LEU A 160 -13.28 3.90 6.87
C LEU A 160 -13.77 2.65 6.12
N PHE A 161 -13.20 1.48 6.43
CA PHE A 161 -13.61 0.22 5.80
C PHE A 161 -14.95 -0.28 6.32
N GLU A 162 -15.33 0.04 7.56
CA GLU A 162 -16.67 -0.19 8.07
C GLU A 162 -17.70 0.66 7.33
N LYS A 163 -17.38 1.94 7.10
CA LYS A 163 -18.24 2.89 6.37
C LYS A 163 -18.27 2.62 4.87
N TYR A 164 -17.14 2.24 4.29
CA TYR A 164 -16.94 2.00 2.86
C TYR A 164 -16.28 0.64 2.65
N PRO A 165 -17.03 -0.48 2.70
CA PRO A 165 -16.45 -1.83 2.64
C PRO A 165 -15.67 -2.15 1.36
N THR A 166 -15.89 -1.38 0.29
CA THR A 166 -15.20 -1.52 -0.99
C THR A 166 -14.19 -0.41 -1.25
N LEU A 167 -13.80 0.35 -0.20
CA LEU A 167 -12.82 1.42 -0.33
C LEU A 167 -11.50 0.88 -0.91
N PRO A 168 -11.06 1.35 -2.08
CA PRO A 168 -9.87 0.81 -2.73
C PRO A 168 -8.59 1.46 -2.22
N ALA A 169 -8.68 2.71 -1.74
CA ALA A 169 -7.52 3.48 -1.26
C ALA A 169 -7.94 4.67 -0.40
N PHE A 170 -7.00 5.16 0.38
CA PHE A 170 -7.09 6.45 1.07
C PHE A 170 -5.75 7.19 0.98
N LEU A 171 -5.78 8.50 1.21
CA LEU A 171 -4.60 9.36 1.29
C LEU A 171 -4.28 9.70 2.75
N LEU A 172 -3.00 9.80 3.04
CA LEU A 172 -2.46 10.37 4.29
C LEU A 172 -1.89 11.76 3.97
N VAL A 173 -2.23 12.77 4.76
CA VAL A 173 -1.76 14.15 4.57
C VAL A 173 -0.23 14.20 4.57
N ALA A 174 0.36 14.89 3.60
CA ALA A 174 1.80 15.07 3.42
C ALA A 174 2.60 13.76 3.33
N HIS A 175 1.94 12.61 3.14
CA HIS A 175 2.60 11.32 3.19
C HIS A 175 2.41 10.50 1.90
N GLY A 176 1.16 10.19 1.52
CA GLY A 176 0.94 9.47 0.26
C GLY A 176 -0.31 8.60 0.23
N ILE A 177 -0.27 7.59 -0.64
CA ILE A 177 -1.36 6.65 -0.90
C ILE A 177 -1.21 5.42 -0.01
N VAL A 178 -2.33 4.92 0.52
CA VAL A 178 -2.47 3.52 0.96
C VAL A 178 -3.55 2.88 0.09
N ALA A 179 -3.14 2.02 -0.81
CA ALA A 179 -4.02 1.27 -1.72
C ALA A 179 -4.14 -0.19 -1.28
N VAL A 180 -5.33 -0.76 -1.45
CA VAL A 180 -5.63 -2.14 -1.06
C VAL A 180 -6.27 -2.91 -2.23
N GLY A 181 -6.10 -4.23 -2.23
CA GLY A 181 -6.66 -5.09 -3.26
C GLY A 181 -6.84 -6.53 -2.77
N LYS A 182 -7.48 -7.37 -3.59
CA LYS A 182 -7.62 -8.81 -3.32
C LYS A 182 -6.28 -9.55 -3.30
N ASN A 183 -5.29 -8.97 -3.96
CA ASN A 183 -3.89 -9.37 -3.98
C ASN A 183 -3.03 -8.10 -4.18
N VAL A 184 -1.71 -8.25 -4.14
CA VAL A 184 -0.80 -7.10 -4.22
C VAL A 184 -0.75 -6.46 -5.62
N LEU A 185 -1.02 -7.22 -6.68
CA LEU A 185 -1.11 -6.68 -8.04
C LEU A 185 -2.37 -5.81 -8.21
N ASP A 186 -3.50 -6.23 -7.63
CA ASP A 186 -4.71 -5.40 -7.60
C ASP A 186 -4.48 -4.10 -6.82
N ALA A 187 -3.80 -4.19 -5.67
CA ALA A 187 -3.47 -3.01 -4.86
C ALA A 187 -2.53 -2.04 -5.61
N GLU A 188 -1.58 -2.57 -6.36
CA GLU A 188 -0.67 -1.78 -7.19
C GLU A 188 -1.42 -1.07 -8.32
N ASN A 189 -2.30 -1.77 -9.05
CA ASN A 189 -3.16 -1.17 -10.06
C ASN A 189 -4.04 -0.03 -9.49
N VAL A 190 -4.53 -0.21 -8.26
CA VAL A 190 -5.29 0.84 -7.55
C VAL A 190 -4.39 2.05 -7.27
N ALA A 191 -3.16 1.85 -6.79
CA ALA A 191 -2.21 2.93 -6.51
C ALA A 191 -1.88 3.74 -7.77
N GLU A 192 -1.65 3.07 -8.92
CA GLU A 192 -1.47 3.74 -10.21
C GLU A 192 -2.67 4.62 -10.59
N MET A 193 -3.88 4.07 -10.45
CA MET A 193 -5.11 4.78 -10.80
C MET A 193 -5.39 5.96 -9.87
N VAL A 194 -5.03 5.88 -8.59
CA VAL A 194 -5.15 6.99 -7.65
C VAL A 194 -4.21 8.11 -8.05
N GLU A 195 -2.96 7.79 -8.38
CA GLU A 195 -1.97 8.78 -8.84
C GLU A 195 -2.41 9.47 -10.14
N GLU A 196 -2.90 8.71 -11.13
CA GLU A 196 -3.46 9.27 -12.36
C GLU A 196 -4.67 10.18 -12.08
N THR A 197 -5.58 9.74 -11.20
CA THR A 197 -6.76 10.52 -10.82
C THR A 197 -6.35 11.83 -10.15
N ALA A 198 -5.35 11.81 -9.29
CA ALA A 198 -4.82 13.00 -8.62
C ALA A 198 -4.17 13.97 -9.64
N GLN A 199 -3.40 13.46 -10.58
CA GLN A 199 -2.81 14.25 -11.66
C GLN A 199 -3.89 14.96 -12.48
N ILE A 200 -4.90 14.24 -12.92
CA ILE A 200 -6.00 14.81 -13.72
C ILE A 200 -6.81 15.82 -12.89
N ALA A 201 -7.07 15.53 -11.62
CA ALA A 201 -7.77 16.44 -10.73
C ALA A 201 -7.01 17.77 -10.57
N TRP A 202 -5.70 17.72 -10.34
CA TRP A 202 -4.84 18.91 -10.27
C TRP A 202 -4.85 19.70 -11.56
N LEU A 203 -4.63 19.06 -12.71
CA LEU A 203 -4.63 19.73 -14.02
C LEU A 203 -5.97 20.39 -14.31
N ARG A 204 -7.07 19.73 -13.93
CA ARG A 204 -8.43 20.30 -14.04
C ARG A 204 -8.58 21.57 -13.18
N GLU A 205 -8.14 21.56 -11.93
CA GLU A 205 -8.25 22.73 -11.05
C GLU A 205 -7.37 23.89 -11.55
N ILE A 206 -6.18 23.61 -12.06
CA ILE A 206 -5.32 24.61 -12.72
C ILE A 206 -6.02 25.15 -13.97
N GLY A 207 -6.54 24.28 -14.82
CA GLY A 207 -7.25 24.66 -16.05
C GLY A 207 -8.44 25.59 -15.79
N LYS A 208 -9.24 25.36 -14.74
CA LYS A 208 -10.32 26.26 -14.33
C LYS A 208 -9.85 27.67 -14.04
N LYS A 209 -8.65 27.84 -13.45
CA LYS A 209 -8.08 29.17 -13.17
C LYS A 209 -7.50 29.84 -14.41
N VAL A 210 -6.97 29.05 -15.33
CA VAL A 210 -6.33 29.56 -16.57
C VAL A 210 -7.37 29.93 -17.62
N PHE A 211 -8.45 29.15 -17.72
CA PHE A 211 -9.50 29.33 -18.74
C PHE A 211 -10.81 29.93 -18.17
N ALA A 212 -10.75 30.45 -16.93
CA ALA A 212 -11.88 31.20 -16.39
C ALA A 212 -12.11 32.45 -17.27
N PRO A 213 -13.37 32.77 -17.64
CA PRO A 213 -13.70 33.94 -18.45
C PRO A 213 -13.41 35.25 -17.72
#